data_f96b9d763693b73b1d2f549b3f36ce66
#
_entry.id   f96b9d763693b73b1d2f549b3f36ce66
#
_cell.length_a   1.000
_cell.length_b   1.000
_cell.length_c   1.000
_cell.angle_alpha   90.00
_cell.angle_beta   90.00
_cell.angle_gamma   90.00
#
_symmetry.space_group_name_H-M   'P 1'
#
loop_
_entity.id
_entity.type
_entity.pdbx_description
1 polymer ?
#
loop_
_entity_poly.entity_id
_entity_poly.type
_entity_poly.pdbx_seq_one_letter_code
_entity_poly.pdbx_strand_id
1 'polypeptide(L)'
;AEKQTLLLGSHTFIPGFEEQVEGMSVGEEKDINVKFPDDYHAENLKGKDSVFHIKLHGIRFKELPVIDDEFAKDVSEFDTLADYRKDIEKHISERKNAAADTDVENRLLQMIVDKCKVEIPQCMIETQIDNYIREFQYSLTYQGLKIEDYLKYTNTTMEALRDNYREKSAQAVKTRLVMEAIVKAEKIKCDAKSLNQKIKDFAADIKRDFKEYKESLNERQLGYFENEVITDKLLEMLKKENTIEA
;
A
#
# COMPACT_ATOMS: atom_id res chain seq x y z
N ALA A 1 -23.31 -19.15 -23.66
CA ALA A 1 -22.10 -19.48 -22.90
C ALA A 1 -22.22 -20.92 -22.43
N GLU A 2 -21.13 -21.69 -22.51
CA GLU A 2 -21.10 -23.06 -22.04
C GLU A 2 -20.17 -23.20 -20.82
N LYS A 3 -20.59 -24.04 -19.86
CA LYS A 3 -19.78 -24.39 -18.65
C LYS A 3 -19.28 -23.21 -17.84
N GLN A 4 -20.14 -22.25 -17.55
CA GLN A 4 -19.82 -21.14 -16.64
C GLN A 4 -19.90 -21.60 -15.18
N THR A 5 -18.97 -21.10 -14.36
CA THR A 5 -18.99 -21.34 -12.91
C THR A 5 -19.71 -20.18 -12.23
N LEU A 6 -20.72 -20.49 -11.44
CA LEU A 6 -21.48 -19.56 -10.63
C LEU A 6 -21.18 -19.83 -9.15
N LEU A 7 -20.82 -18.80 -8.40
CA LEU A 7 -20.74 -18.84 -6.95
C LEU A 7 -22.02 -18.22 -6.39
N LEU A 8 -22.89 -19.04 -5.82
CA LEU A 8 -24.11 -18.56 -5.19
C LEU A 8 -23.79 -17.61 -4.03
N GLY A 9 -24.49 -16.47 -3.95
CA GLY A 9 -24.24 -15.42 -2.97
C GLY A 9 -23.12 -14.44 -3.32
N SER A 10 -22.50 -14.59 -4.49
CA SER A 10 -21.47 -13.65 -4.95
C SER A 10 -22.03 -12.34 -5.54
N HIS A 11 -23.29 -12.36 -5.92
CA HIS A 11 -23.99 -11.28 -6.63
C HIS A 11 -23.26 -10.78 -7.88
N THR A 12 -22.51 -11.68 -8.53
CA THR A 12 -21.78 -11.39 -9.78
C THR A 12 -22.66 -11.51 -11.02
N PHE A 13 -23.79 -12.20 -10.91
CA PHE A 13 -24.78 -12.33 -11.97
C PHE A 13 -25.92 -11.30 -11.80
N ILE A 14 -26.77 -11.24 -12.84
CA ILE A 14 -27.93 -10.34 -12.86
C ILE A 14 -28.83 -10.64 -11.66
N PRO A 15 -29.37 -9.60 -10.96
CA PRO A 15 -30.27 -9.82 -9.85
C PRO A 15 -31.43 -10.73 -10.18
N GLY A 16 -31.76 -11.67 -9.29
CA GLY A 16 -32.79 -12.68 -9.51
C GLY A 16 -32.32 -13.94 -10.22
N PHE A 17 -31.07 -13.98 -10.69
CA PHE A 17 -30.50 -15.16 -11.35
C PHE A 17 -30.07 -16.24 -10.35
N GLU A 18 -29.30 -15.85 -9.34
CA GLU A 18 -28.74 -16.77 -8.35
C GLU A 18 -29.86 -17.41 -7.50
N GLU A 19 -30.88 -16.64 -7.14
CA GLU A 19 -32.03 -17.11 -6.36
C GLU A 19 -32.85 -18.16 -7.11
N GLN A 20 -32.92 -18.08 -8.45
CA GLN A 20 -33.66 -19.06 -9.23
C GLN A 20 -32.86 -20.33 -9.52
N VAL A 21 -31.53 -20.29 -9.40
CA VAL A 21 -30.65 -21.46 -9.47
C VAL A 21 -30.61 -22.22 -8.17
N GLU A 22 -30.86 -21.55 -7.06
CA GLU A 22 -30.89 -22.18 -5.74
C GLU A 22 -31.94 -23.30 -5.70
N GLY A 23 -31.56 -24.45 -5.15
CA GLY A 23 -32.43 -25.64 -5.07
C GLY A 23 -32.43 -26.54 -6.27
N MET A 24 -31.73 -26.22 -7.37
CA MET A 24 -31.62 -27.11 -8.53
C MET A 24 -30.73 -28.32 -8.25
N SER A 25 -31.07 -29.44 -8.88
CA SER A 25 -30.30 -30.70 -8.82
C SER A 25 -29.34 -30.84 -10.01
N VAL A 26 -28.26 -31.60 -9.82
CA VAL A 26 -27.30 -31.89 -10.92
C VAL A 26 -28.00 -32.60 -12.06
N GLY A 27 -27.85 -32.09 -13.28
CA GLY A 27 -28.51 -32.59 -14.50
C GLY A 27 -29.83 -31.92 -14.80
N GLU A 28 -30.37 -31.11 -13.89
CA GLU A 28 -31.64 -30.41 -14.11
C GLU A 28 -31.47 -29.26 -15.09
N GLU A 29 -32.52 -29.05 -15.89
CA GLU A 29 -32.65 -27.95 -16.84
C GLU A 29 -33.82 -27.07 -16.43
N LYS A 30 -33.58 -25.73 -16.44
CA LYS A 30 -34.58 -24.75 -16.02
C LYS A 30 -34.46 -23.49 -16.84
N ASP A 31 -35.61 -22.89 -17.15
CA ASP A 31 -35.66 -21.54 -17.73
C ASP A 31 -35.74 -20.51 -16.62
N ILE A 32 -34.76 -19.60 -16.59
CA ILE A 32 -34.66 -18.51 -15.63
C ILE A 32 -35.06 -17.21 -16.31
N ASN A 33 -36.05 -16.54 -15.74
CA ASN A 33 -36.53 -15.25 -16.21
C ASN A 33 -35.90 -14.16 -15.35
N VAL A 34 -35.09 -13.30 -15.94
CA VAL A 34 -34.43 -12.17 -15.25
C VAL A 34 -34.56 -10.90 -16.08
N LYS A 35 -34.56 -9.79 -15.40
CA LYS A 35 -34.52 -8.46 -16.02
C LYS A 35 -33.15 -7.85 -15.86
N PHE A 36 -32.57 -7.38 -16.95
CA PHE A 36 -31.30 -6.66 -16.93
C PHE A 36 -31.47 -5.32 -16.17
N PRO A 37 -30.53 -4.94 -15.31
CA PRO A 37 -30.52 -3.62 -14.67
C PRO A 37 -30.52 -2.47 -15.69
N ASP A 38 -31.07 -1.33 -15.32
CA ASP A 38 -31.13 -0.14 -16.16
C ASP A 38 -29.74 0.49 -16.41
N ASP A 39 -28.78 0.19 -15.52
CA ASP A 39 -27.37 0.62 -15.59
C ASP A 39 -26.42 -0.43 -16.17
N TYR A 40 -26.97 -1.49 -16.79
CA TYR A 40 -26.15 -2.56 -17.35
C TYR A 40 -25.20 -2.03 -18.43
N HIS A 41 -23.96 -2.53 -18.46
CA HIS A 41 -22.89 -2.04 -19.35
C HIS A 41 -23.21 -2.15 -20.86
N ALA A 42 -24.05 -3.10 -21.28
CA ALA A 42 -24.48 -3.25 -22.66
C ALA A 42 -25.81 -2.53 -22.88
N GLU A 43 -25.80 -1.41 -23.61
CA GLU A 43 -26.97 -0.55 -23.84
C GLU A 43 -28.16 -1.26 -24.52
N ASN A 44 -27.86 -2.23 -25.37
CA ASN A 44 -28.87 -3.02 -26.06
C ASN A 44 -29.62 -4.00 -25.17
N LEU A 45 -29.16 -4.22 -23.94
CA LEU A 45 -29.76 -5.16 -22.97
C LEU A 45 -30.39 -4.45 -21.76
N LYS A 46 -30.11 -3.18 -21.53
CA LYS A 46 -30.62 -2.40 -20.38
C LYS A 46 -32.13 -2.50 -20.25
N GLY A 47 -32.60 -2.83 -19.05
CA GLY A 47 -34.02 -2.90 -18.68
C GLY A 47 -34.83 -3.95 -19.41
N LYS A 48 -34.20 -4.84 -20.21
CA LYS A 48 -34.92 -5.89 -20.97
C LYS A 48 -35.10 -7.15 -20.15
N ASP A 49 -36.27 -7.76 -20.32
CA ASP A 49 -36.51 -9.10 -19.82
C ASP A 49 -35.83 -10.14 -20.70
N SER A 50 -35.21 -11.12 -20.09
CA SER A 50 -34.49 -12.19 -20.79
C SER A 50 -34.72 -13.53 -20.12
N VAL A 51 -34.82 -14.57 -20.94
CA VAL A 51 -34.96 -15.97 -20.50
C VAL A 51 -33.62 -16.67 -20.70
N PHE A 52 -33.08 -17.24 -19.65
CA PHE A 52 -31.87 -18.04 -19.70
C PHE A 52 -32.23 -19.53 -19.55
N HIS A 53 -31.98 -20.32 -20.57
CA HIS A 53 -32.06 -21.76 -20.46
C HIS A 53 -30.76 -22.30 -19.86
N ILE A 54 -30.83 -22.83 -18.65
CA ILE A 54 -29.67 -23.33 -17.93
C ILE A 54 -29.76 -24.82 -17.66
N LYS A 55 -28.59 -25.47 -17.69
CA LYS A 55 -28.40 -26.87 -17.29
C LYS A 55 -27.35 -26.96 -16.23
N LEU A 56 -27.68 -27.50 -15.06
CA LEU A 56 -26.74 -27.64 -13.95
C LEU A 56 -25.88 -28.89 -14.14
N HIS A 57 -24.59 -28.72 -14.41
CA HIS A 57 -23.67 -29.81 -14.64
C HIS A 57 -23.02 -30.39 -13.39
N GLY A 58 -22.92 -29.62 -12.33
CA GLY A 58 -22.30 -30.06 -11.09
C GLY A 58 -22.41 -29.00 -9.99
N ILE A 59 -22.39 -29.46 -8.77
CA ILE A 59 -22.38 -28.63 -7.56
C ILE A 59 -21.09 -28.89 -6.83
N ARG A 60 -20.41 -27.84 -6.42
CA ARG A 60 -19.19 -27.90 -5.58
C ARG A 60 -19.44 -27.12 -4.33
N PHE A 61 -19.11 -27.67 -3.19
CA PHE A 61 -19.15 -27.00 -1.91
C PHE A 61 -17.73 -26.66 -1.49
N LYS A 62 -17.56 -25.47 -0.93
CA LYS A 62 -16.31 -25.09 -0.31
C LYS A 62 -16.37 -25.53 1.16
N GLU A 63 -15.68 -26.62 1.46
CA GLU A 63 -15.47 -27.02 2.85
C GLU A 63 -14.22 -26.30 3.38
N LEU A 64 -14.37 -25.64 4.52
CA LEU A 64 -13.25 -25.03 5.22
C LEU A 64 -12.72 -26.02 6.24
N PRO A 65 -11.38 -26.13 6.41
CA PRO A 65 -10.81 -26.98 7.44
C PRO A 65 -11.24 -26.50 8.84
N VAL A 66 -11.28 -27.41 9.78
CA VAL A 66 -11.49 -27.09 11.19
C VAL A 66 -10.28 -26.29 11.66
N ILE A 67 -10.55 -25.19 12.39
CA ILE A 67 -9.47 -24.33 12.92
C ILE A 67 -9.00 -24.94 14.25
N ASP A 68 -8.02 -25.84 14.16
CA ASP A 68 -7.42 -26.58 15.25
C ASP A 68 -5.89 -26.60 15.16
N ASP A 69 -5.24 -27.43 15.97
CA ASP A 69 -3.77 -27.55 15.98
C ASP A 69 -3.22 -28.17 14.68
N GLU A 70 -3.97 -29.04 14.01
CA GLU A 70 -3.58 -29.56 12.70
C GLU A 70 -3.59 -28.48 11.64
N PHE A 71 -4.63 -27.67 11.63
CA PHE A 71 -4.68 -26.50 10.77
C PHE A 71 -3.50 -25.56 10.99
N ALA A 72 -3.12 -25.32 12.27
CA ALA A 72 -1.97 -24.46 12.57
C ALA A 72 -0.66 -25.01 11.99
N LYS A 73 -0.44 -26.32 12.05
CA LYS A 73 0.73 -26.98 11.45
C LYS A 73 0.76 -26.92 9.93
N ASP A 74 -0.41 -27.01 9.31
CA ASP A 74 -0.52 -27.00 7.85
C ASP A 74 -0.23 -25.61 7.25
N VAL A 75 -0.59 -24.52 7.96
CA VAL A 75 -0.50 -23.16 7.44
C VAL A 75 0.61 -22.31 8.06
N SER A 76 1.34 -22.85 9.06
CA SER A 76 2.36 -22.10 9.79
C SER A 76 3.48 -23.01 10.32
N GLU A 77 4.48 -22.42 10.97
CA GLU A 77 5.57 -23.13 11.63
C GLU A 77 5.24 -23.51 13.08
N PHE A 78 4.00 -23.27 13.55
CA PHE A 78 3.60 -23.51 14.93
C PHE A 78 2.90 -24.86 15.10
N ASP A 79 3.17 -25.53 16.21
CA ASP A 79 2.55 -26.81 16.54
C ASP A 79 1.14 -26.69 17.12
N THR A 80 0.78 -25.52 17.67
CA THR A 80 -0.53 -25.27 18.28
C THR A 80 -1.22 -24.03 17.71
N LEU A 81 -2.54 -24.08 17.65
CA LEU A 81 -3.35 -22.95 17.24
C LEU A 81 -3.18 -21.76 18.20
N ALA A 82 -2.95 -22.03 19.50
CA ALA A 82 -2.75 -20.99 20.50
C ALA A 82 -1.47 -20.17 20.22
N ASP A 83 -0.38 -20.82 19.85
CA ASP A 83 0.88 -20.15 19.54
C ASP A 83 0.79 -19.42 18.20
N TYR A 84 0.14 -19.99 17.20
CA TYR A 84 -0.14 -19.32 15.93
C TYR A 84 -0.97 -18.06 16.11
N ARG A 85 -2.00 -18.09 16.97
CA ARG A 85 -2.81 -16.90 17.29
C ARG A 85 -1.99 -15.82 17.98
N LYS A 86 -1.13 -16.18 18.93
CA LYS A 86 -0.23 -15.22 19.60
C LYS A 86 0.72 -14.56 18.64
N ASP A 87 1.26 -15.31 17.69
CA ASP A 87 2.15 -14.78 16.67
C ASP A 87 1.41 -13.79 15.75
N ILE A 88 0.22 -14.14 15.27
CA ILE A 88 -0.62 -13.24 14.48
C ILE A 88 -0.96 -11.96 15.28
N GLU A 89 -1.35 -12.11 16.55
CA GLU A 89 -1.65 -10.97 17.42
C GLU A 89 -0.44 -10.06 17.58
N LYS A 90 0.74 -10.64 17.82
CA LYS A 90 2.01 -9.92 17.89
C LYS A 90 2.28 -9.14 16.60
N HIS A 91 2.23 -9.78 15.45
CA HIS A 91 2.47 -9.12 14.17
C HIS A 91 1.45 -8.03 13.84
N ILE A 92 0.17 -8.24 14.17
CA ILE A 92 -0.87 -7.20 14.00
C ILE A 92 -0.60 -6.02 14.94
N SER A 93 -0.24 -6.29 16.19
CA SER A 93 0.09 -5.25 17.18
C SER A 93 1.32 -4.45 16.77
N GLU A 94 2.40 -5.11 16.38
CA GLU A 94 3.62 -4.46 15.90
C GLU A 94 3.34 -3.57 14.68
N ARG A 95 2.57 -4.07 13.70
CA ARG A 95 2.19 -3.30 12.52
C ARG A 95 1.31 -2.10 12.85
N LYS A 96 0.34 -2.27 13.78
CA LYS A 96 -0.52 -1.16 14.21
C LYS A 96 0.27 -0.11 14.97
N ASN A 97 1.17 -0.52 15.85
CA ASN A 97 2.02 0.39 16.60
C ASN A 97 2.96 1.17 15.67
N ALA A 98 3.61 0.50 14.73
CA ALA A 98 4.45 1.17 13.73
C ALA A 98 3.66 2.18 12.87
N ALA A 99 2.43 1.82 12.47
CA ALA A 99 1.56 2.73 11.73
C ALA A 99 1.13 3.94 12.57
N ALA A 100 0.79 3.72 13.85
CA ALA A 100 0.45 4.80 14.78
C ALA A 100 1.65 5.73 15.06
N ASP A 101 2.85 5.17 15.25
CA ASP A 101 4.07 5.95 15.40
C ASP A 101 4.35 6.83 14.18
N THR A 102 4.22 6.26 12.98
CA THR A 102 4.38 7.01 11.73
C THR A 102 3.32 8.13 11.59
N ASP A 103 2.07 7.87 11.98
CA ASP A 103 1.01 8.89 11.95
C ASP A 103 1.30 10.04 12.92
N VAL A 104 1.75 9.73 14.13
CA VAL A 104 2.18 10.74 15.13
C VAL A 104 3.33 11.58 14.58
N GLU A 105 4.35 10.97 14.00
CA GLU A 105 5.49 11.67 13.40
C GLU A 105 5.05 12.61 12.29
N ASN A 106 4.22 12.12 11.37
CA ASN A 106 3.70 12.92 10.26
C ASN A 106 2.87 14.11 10.77
N ARG A 107 2.01 13.91 11.77
CA ARG A 107 1.20 14.98 12.35
C ARG A 107 2.05 16.01 13.06
N LEU A 108 3.05 15.60 13.84
CA LEU A 108 3.98 16.52 14.49
C LEU A 108 4.73 17.38 13.46
N LEU A 109 5.29 16.76 12.44
CA LEU A 109 5.97 17.48 11.36
C LEU A 109 5.02 18.44 10.65
N GLN A 110 3.80 17.99 10.32
CA GLN A 110 2.81 18.84 9.65
C GLN A 110 2.46 20.06 10.49
N MET A 111 2.20 19.88 11.79
CA MET A 111 1.87 20.98 12.71
C MET A 111 3.00 22.01 12.81
N ILE A 112 4.26 21.56 12.77
CA ILE A 112 5.43 22.44 12.79
C ILE A 112 5.56 23.19 11.47
N VAL A 113 5.47 22.46 10.36
CA VAL A 113 5.60 23.00 9.00
C VAL A 113 4.51 24.04 8.71
N ASP A 114 3.29 23.82 9.17
CA ASP A 114 2.18 24.76 8.99
C ASP A 114 2.40 26.08 9.70
N LYS A 115 3.08 26.06 10.86
CA LYS A 115 3.45 27.27 11.62
C LYS A 115 4.64 28.02 11.02
N CYS A 116 5.44 27.36 10.19
CA CYS A 116 6.62 27.96 9.58
C CYS A 116 6.28 28.72 8.29
N LYS A 117 6.83 29.92 8.16
CA LYS A 117 6.80 30.70 6.92
C LYS A 117 8.14 30.50 6.20
N VAL A 118 8.09 29.91 5.03
CA VAL A 118 9.29 29.60 4.23
C VAL A 118 9.05 30.08 2.80
N GLU A 119 9.96 30.88 2.28
CA GLU A 119 9.99 31.22 0.87
C GLU A 119 10.75 30.11 0.11
N ILE A 120 10.07 29.45 -0.82
CA ILE A 120 10.62 28.33 -1.55
C ILE A 120 10.93 28.77 -2.97
N PRO A 121 12.20 28.73 -3.40
CA PRO A 121 12.56 29.01 -4.79
C PRO A 121 11.88 28.04 -5.75
N GLN A 122 11.34 28.55 -6.86
CA GLN A 122 10.63 27.74 -7.85
C GLN A 122 11.50 26.58 -8.39
N CYS A 123 12.80 26.78 -8.55
CA CYS A 123 13.72 25.73 -9.01
C CYS A 123 13.76 24.52 -8.09
N MET A 124 13.56 24.69 -6.77
CA MET A 124 13.53 23.56 -5.83
C MET A 124 12.23 22.75 -6.00
N ILE A 125 11.11 23.43 -6.27
CA ILE A 125 9.84 22.78 -6.53
C ILE A 125 9.91 21.98 -7.84
N GLU A 126 10.44 22.57 -8.91
CA GLU A 126 10.61 21.88 -10.20
C GLU A 126 11.52 20.66 -10.08
N THR A 127 12.64 20.77 -9.36
CA THR A 127 13.52 19.63 -9.09
C THR A 127 12.79 18.50 -8.35
N GLN A 128 11.93 18.85 -7.39
CA GLN A 128 11.16 17.86 -6.65
C GLN A 128 10.08 17.21 -7.53
N ILE A 129 9.44 17.97 -8.42
CA ILE A 129 8.51 17.45 -9.43
C ILE A 129 9.23 16.42 -10.32
N ASP A 130 10.43 16.75 -10.80
CA ASP A 130 11.24 15.86 -11.63
C ASP A 130 11.58 14.55 -10.90
N ASN A 131 11.85 14.62 -9.60
CA ASN A 131 12.08 13.43 -8.79
C ASN A 131 10.83 12.55 -8.71
N TYR A 132 9.66 13.12 -8.40
CA TYR A 132 8.41 12.36 -8.34
C TYR A 132 8.02 11.75 -9.70
N ILE A 133 8.22 12.48 -10.79
CA ILE A 133 7.98 11.94 -12.14
C ILE A 133 8.92 10.78 -12.42
N ARG A 134 10.18 10.87 -12.03
CA ARG A 134 11.16 9.79 -12.20
C ARG A 134 10.79 8.55 -11.38
N GLU A 135 10.38 8.73 -10.14
CA GLU A 135 9.88 7.64 -9.29
C GLU A 135 8.64 6.98 -9.91
N PHE A 136 7.72 7.79 -10.43
CA PHE A 136 6.55 7.30 -11.12
C PHE A 136 6.91 6.51 -12.39
N GLN A 137 7.86 7.00 -13.19
CA GLN A 137 8.38 6.29 -14.36
C GLN A 137 8.99 4.93 -13.98
N TYR A 138 9.76 4.87 -12.90
CA TYR A 138 10.30 3.59 -12.41
C TYR A 138 9.19 2.63 -11.98
N SER A 139 8.18 3.11 -11.28
CA SER A 139 7.01 2.32 -10.89
C SER A 139 6.25 1.74 -12.09
N LEU A 140 6.03 2.55 -13.13
CA LEU A 140 5.41 2.09 -14.38
C LEU A 140 6.28 1.06 -15.11
N THR A 141 7.59 1.31 -15.19
CA THR A 141 8.53 0.39 -15.84
C THR A 141 8.55 -0.97 -15.16
N TYR A 142 8.47 -1.00 -13.82
CA TYR A 142 8.37 -2.25 -13.06
C TYR A 142 7.09 -3.04 -13.37
N GLN A 143 6.01 -2.34 -13.74
CA GLN A 143 4.74 -2.94 -14.19
C GLN A 143 4.71 -3.23 -15.71
N GLY A 144 5.84 -3.03 -16.41
CA GLY A 144 5.93 -3.24 -17.86
C GLY A 144 5.29 -2.15 -18.72
N LEU A 145 4.96 -0.99 -18.13
CA LEU A 145 4.36 0.15 -18.80
C LEU A 145 5.37 1.28 -19.00
N LYS A 146 5.22 2.00 -20.12
CA LYS A 146 5.94 3.25 -20.37
C LYS A 146 5.07 4.45 -20.00
N ILE A 147 5.71 5.54 -19.60
CA ILE A 147 4.96 6.76 -19.23
C ILE A 147 4.16 7.32 -20.41
N GLU A 148 4.68 7.19 -21.64
CA GLU A 148 3.99 7.65 -22.85
C GLU A 148 2.69 6.87 -23.07
N ASP A 149 2.68 5.57 -22.80
CA ASP A 149 1.49 4.72 -22.94
C ASP A 149 0.48 5.03 -21.82
N TYR A 150 0.95 5.23 -20.58
CA TYR A 150 0.12 5.69 -19.48
C TYR A 150 -0.59 7.00 -19.81
N LEU A 151 0.13 8.02 -20.31
CA LEU A 151 -0.44 9.32 -20.67
C LEU A 151 -1.48 9.18 -21.79
N LYS A 152 -1.28 8.29 -22.77
CA LYS A 152 -2.27 7.99 -23.81
C LYS A 152 -3.53 7.32 -23.24
N TYR A 153 -3.38 6.30 -22.38
CA TYR A 153 -4.51 5.59 -21.78
C TYR A 153 -5.36 6.50 -20.88
N THR A 154 -4.71 7.40 -20.14
CA THR A 154 -5.40 8.33 -19.24
C THR A 154 -5.86 9.62 -19.93
N ASN A 155 -5.53 9.80 -21.22
CA ASN A 155 -5.75 11.03 -21.97
C ASN A 155 -5.24 12.29 -21.24
N THR A 156 -4.05 12.16 -20.63
CA THR A 156 -3.40 13.20 -19.82
C THR A 156 -2.10 13.65 -20.49
N THR A 157 -1.71 14.91 -20.30
CA THR A 157 -0.44 15.43 -20.79
C THR A 157 0.64 15.37 -19.70
N MET A 158 1.93 15.41 -20.10
CA MET A 158 3.04 15.51 -19.17
C MET A 158 2.95 16.78 -18.31
N GLU A 159 2.48 17.87 -18.88
CA GLU A 159 2.29 19.15 -18.18
C GLU A 159 1.23 19.02 -17.08
N ALA A 160 0.06 18.47 -17.39
CA ALA A 160 -0.97 18.20 -16.40
C ALA A 160 -0.50 17.23 -15.29
N LEU A 161 0.32 16.24 -15.64
CA LEU A 161 0.93 15.34 -14.66
C LEU A 161 1.89 16.12 -13.74
N ARG A 162 2.72 17.01 -14.27
CA ARG A 162 3.62 17.87 -13.48
C ARG A 162 2.83 18.78 -12.53
N ASP A 163 1.75 19.37 -13.02
CA ASP A 163 0.89 20.25 -12.21
C ASP A 163 0.22 19.51 -11.06
N ASN A 164 -0.18 18.27 -11.27
CA ASN A 164 -0.71 17.40 -10.19
C ASN A 164 0.31 17.15 -9.06
N TYR A 165 1.61 17.17 -9.37
CA TYR A 165 2.67 17.02 -8.37
C TYR A 165 3.12 18.34 -7.74
N ARG A 166 2.73 19.50 -8.26
CA ARG A 166 3.24 20.81 -7.86
C ARG A 166 3.02 21.12 -6.38
N GLU A 167 1.78 20.97 -5.90
CA GLU A 167 1.43 21.23 -4.50
C GLU A 167 2.16 20.25 -3.56
N LYS A 168 2.12 18.95 -3.87
CA LYS A 168 2.85 17.93 -3.12
C LYS A 168 4.35 18.20 -3.07
N SER A 169 4.93 18.66 -4.18
CA SER A 169 6.35 19.00 -4.26
C SER A 169 6.70 20.21 -3.42
N ALA A 170 5.87 21.26 -3.46
CA ALA A 170 6.07 22.44 -2.63
C ALA A 170 6.02 22.09 -1.14
N GLN A 171 5.06 21.26 -0.72
CA GLN A 171 4.95 20.80 0.65
C GLN A 171 6.15 19.93 1.07
N ALA A 172 6.60 19.03 0.22
CA ALA A 172 7.77 18.18 0.50
C ALA A 172 9.06 19.02 0.64
N VAL A 173 9.26 20.00 -0.22
CA VAL A 173 10.40 20.93 -0.12
C VAL A 173 10.30 21.77 1.15
N LYS A 174 9.11 22.29 1.49
CA LYS A 174 8.88 23.03 2.73
C LYS A 174 9.24 22.20 3.94
N THR A 175 8.73 20.98 4.03
CA THR A 175 9.01 20.05 5.13
C THR A 175 10.52 19.81 5.27
N ARG A 176 11.21 19.51 4.18
CA ARG A 176 12.66 19.30 4.17
C ARG A 176 13.41 20.51 4.70
N LEU A 177 13.11 21.71 4.21
CA LEU A 177 13.79 22.93 4.65
C LEU A 177 13.55 23.23 6.14
N VAL A 178 12.34 22.99 6.63
CA VAL A 178 12.01 23.15 8.05
C VAL A 178 12.80 22.14 8.90
N MET A 179 12.83 20.87 8.49
CA MET A 179 13.62 19.83 9.20
C MET A 179 15.10 20.18 9.23
N GLU A 180 15.69 20.58 8.10
CA GLU A 180 17.09 21.01 8.01
C GLU A 180 17.38 22.20 8.94
N ALA A 181 16.46 23.16 9.02
CA ALA A 181 16.59 24.30 9.91
C ALA A 181 16.56 23.90 11.39
N ILE A 182 15.67 22.98 11.79
CA ILE A 182 15.60 22.46 13.15
C ILE A 182 16.88 21.66 13.49
N VAL A 183 17.30 20.75 12.63
CA VAL A 183 18.53 19.96 12.79
C VAL A 183 19.73 20.88 13.03
N LYS A 184 19.81 21.99 12.30
CA LYS A 184 20.88 22.97 12.43
C LYS A 184 20.78 23.78 13.74
N ALA A 185 19.57 24.19 14.12
CA ALA A 185 19.33 24.96 15.35
C ALA A 185 19.64 24.13 16.59
N GLU A 186 19.14 22.88 16.64
CA GLU A 186 19.32 21.94 17.75
C GLU A 186 20.67 21.20 17.70
N LYS A 187 21.49 21.46 16.67
CA LYS A 187 22.82 20.86 16.46
C LYS A 187 22.78 19.33 16.49
N ILE A 188 21.73 18.74 15.94
CA ILE A 188 21.58 17.29 15.85
C ILE A 188 22.65 16.74 14.92
N LYS A 189 23.40 15.74 15.38
CA LYS A 189 24.47 15.11 14.59
C LYS A 189 24.34 13.60 14.58
N CYS A 190 24.76 13.01 13.50
CA CYS A 190 24.99 11.57 13.42
C CYS A 190 26.22 11.22 14.25
N ASP A 191 26.12 10.23 15.13
CA ASP A 191 27.26 9.63 15.83
C ASP A 191 27.55 8.25 15.26
N ALA A 192 28.82 7.83 15.37
CA ALA A 192 29.30 6.59 14.82
C ALA A 192 28.57 5.33 15.39
N LYS A 193 28.08 5.42 16.62
CA LYS A 193 27.34 4.29 17.26
C LYS A 193 25.99 4.11 16.60
N SER A 194 25.20 5.18 16.50
CA SER A 194 23.87 5.16 15.86
C SER A 194 23.96 4.80 14.39
N LEU A 195 24.96 5.32 13.67
CA LEU A 195 25.20 4.98 12.27
C LEU A 195 25.51 3.50 12.10
N ASN A 196 26.41 2.96 12.90
CA ASN A 196 26.76 1.52 12.81
C ASN A 196 25.58 0.62 13.18
N GLN A 197 24.74 1.05 14.15
CA GLN A 197 23.54 0.28 14.49
C GLN A 197 22.56 0.28 13.32
N LYS A 198 22.27 1.44 12.72
CA LYS A 198 21.36 1.54 11.56
C LYS A 198 21.82 0.68 10.37
N ILE A 199 23.12 0.72 10.06
CA ILE A 199 23.71 -0.10 8.99
C ILE A 199 23.60 -1.60 9.34
N LYS A 200 23.80 -1.95 10.62
CA LYS A 200 23.70 -3.36 11.09
C LYS A 200 22.27 -3.88 10.97
N ASP A 201 21.30 -3.09 11.38
CA ASP A 201 19.89 -3.46 11.31
C ASP A 201 19.46 -3.66 9.86
N PHE A 202 19.84 -2.74 8.97
CA PHE A 202 19.58 -2.88 7.53
C PHE A 202 20.27 -4.11 6.92
N ALA A 203 21.54 -4.38 7.29
CA ALA A 203 22.25 -5.57 6.80
C ALA A 203 21.57 -6.87 7.26
N ALA A 204 21.04 -6.90 8.48
CA ALA A 204 20.27 -8.04 9.00
C ALA A 204 18.98 -8.26 8.21
N ASP A 205 18.24 -7.20 7.89
CA ASP A 205 16.99 -7.25 7.11
C ASP A 205 17.22 -7.86 5.71
N ILE A 206 18.35 -7.50 5.08
CA ILE A 206 18.73 -8.07 3.78
C ILE A 206 19.54 -9.37 3.86
N LYS A 207 19.69 -9.94 5.08
CA LYS A 207 20.43 -11.19 5.36
C LYS A 207 21.89 -11.17 4.88
N ARG A 208 22.58 -10.04 5.06
CA ARG A 208 23.99 -9.85 4.75
C ARG A 208 24.83 -9.66 6.01
N ASP A 209 26.10 -10.05 5.93
CA ASP A 209 27.06 -9.76 7.01
C ASP A 209 27.31 -8.25 7.13
N PHE A 210 27.27 -7.74 8.36
CA PHE A 210 27.44 -6.31 8.65
C PHE A 210 28.77 -5.72 8.14
N LYS A 211 29.88 -6.46 8.31
CA LYS A 211 31.21 -5.95 7.95
C LYS A 211 31.34 -5.85 6.42
N GLU A 212 30.97 -6.93 5.73
CA GLU A 212 31.01 -6.98 4.27
C GLU A 212 30.08 -5.91 3.67
N TYR A 213 28.87 -5.77 4.24
CA TYR A 213 27.94 -4.75 3.76
C TYR A 213 28.46 -3.35 3.98
N LYS A 214 28.98 -3.04 5.18
CA LYS A 214 29.53 -1.72 5.50
C LYS A 214 30.73 -1.34 4.61
N GLU A 215 31.63 -2.30 4.31
CA GLU A 215 32.76 -2.08 3.40
C GLU A 215 32.34 -1.88 1.94
N SER A 216 31.18 -2.40 1.55
CA SER A 216 30.61 -2.22 0.22
C SER A 216 29.92 -0.87 -0.01
N LEU A 217 29.67 -0.10 1.06
CA LEU A 217 28.98 1.19 0.98
C LEU A 217 29.89 2.29 0.40
N ASN A 218 29.37 3.00 -0.60
CA ASN A 218 30.00 4.20 -1.09
C ASN A 218 29.60 5.45 -0.26
N GLU A 219 30.29 6.58 -0.46
CA GLU A 219 30.02 7.83 0.28
C GLU A 219 28.57 8.30 0.20
N ARG A 220 27.92 8.14 -0.96
CA ARG A 220 26.51 8.51 -1.14
C ARG A 220 25.57 7.65 -0.29
N GLN A 221 25.85 6.35 -0.22
CA GLN A 221 25.07 5.42 0.59
C GLN A 221 25.30 5.65 2.09
N LEU A 222 26.53 5.93 2.51
CA LEU A 222 26.83 6.34 3.89
C LEU A 222 26.09 7.62 4.26
N GLY A 223 26.10 8.64 3.40
CA GLY A 223 25.37 9.88 3.59
C GLY A 223 23.85 9.67 3.71
N TYR A 224 23.30 8.67 3.01
CA TYR A 224 21.89 8.28 3.17
C TYR A 224 21.64 7.78 4.60
N PHE A 225 22.41 6.85 5.13
CA PHE A 225 22.26 6.34 6.50
C PHE A 225 22.53 7.42 7.56
N GLU A 226 23.47 8.33 7.31
CA GLU A 226 23.69 9.48 8.21
C GLU A 226 22.45 10.38 8.30
N ASN A 227 21.82 10.69 7.18
CA ASN A 227 20.60 11.48 7.12
C ASN A 227 19.42 10.75 7.79
N GLU A 228 19.29 9.45 7.63
CA GLU A 228 18.29 8.66 8.35
C GLU A 228 18.49 8.75 9.87
N VAL A 229 19.70 8.55 10.36
CA VAL A 229 20.01 8.68 11.80
C VAL A 229 19.71 10.08 12.34
N ILE A 230 20.00 11.12 11.56
CA ILE A 230 19.68 12.51 11.94
C ILE A 230 18.18 12.71 11.99
N THR A 231 17.44 12.17 11.03
CA THR A 231 15.97 12.23 10.97
C THR A 231 15.34 11.50 12.15
N ASP A 232 15.80 10.28 12.45
CA ASP A 232 15.32 9.51 13.60
C ASP A 232 15.51 10.28 14.90
N LYS A 233 16.69 10.85 15.13
CA LYS A 233 16.99 11.67 16.31
C LYS A 233 16.12 12.93 16.40
N LEU A 234 15.87 13.58 15.27
CA LEU A 234 14.97 14.72 15.21
C LEU A 234 13.54 14.32 15.64
N LEU A 235 13.02 13.23 15.08
CA LEU A 235 11.69 12.74 15.40
C LEU A 235 11.56 12.30 16.88
N GLU A 236 12.56 11.61 17.40
CA GLU A 236 12.63 11.26 18.83
C GLU A 236 12.61 12.50 19.73
N MET A 237 13.39 13.54 19.40
CA MET A 237 13.39 14.79 20.11
C MET A 237 12.01 15.45 20.07
N LEU A 238 11.41 15.55 18.88
CA LEU A 238 10.09 16.15 18.71
C LEU A 238 9.00 15.40 19.49
N LYS A 239 9.02 14.05 19.48
CA LYS A 239 8.11 13.23 20.29
C LYS A 239 8.30 13.49 21.80
N LYS A 240 9.53 13.63 22.26
CA LYS A 240 9.85 13.81 23.68
C LYS A 240 9.45 15.18 24.21
N GLU A 241 9.54 16.21 23.38
CA GLU A 241 9.24 17.58 23.75
C GLU A 241 7.77 17.97 23.59
N ASN A 242 6.96 17.09 23.04
CA ASN A 242 5.53 17.32 22.82
C ASN A 242 4.67 16.31 23.60
N THR A 243 3.52 16.75 24.06
CA THR A 243 2.51 15.87 24.68
C THR A 243 1.73 15.17 23.57
N ILE A 244 1.80 13.85 23.54
CA ILE A 244 1.04 13.01 22.62
C ILE A 244 -0.16 12.48 23.39
N GLU A 245 -1.35 12.91 23.04
CA GLU A 245 -2.60 12.38 23.57
C GLU A 245 -3.07 11.24 22.63
N ALA A 246 -3.45 10.10 23.25
CA ALA A 246 -3.87 8.90 22.52
C ALA A 246 -5.32 9.00 22.03
#